data_0c597a5a92a2e4814415ee680cf3021d
#
_entry.id   0c597a5a92a2e4814415ee680cf3021d
#
_cell.length_a   1.000
_cell.length_b   1.000
_cell.length_c   1.000
_cell.angle_alpha   90.00
_cell.angle_beta   90.00
_cell.angle_gamma   90.00
#
_symmetry.space_group_name_H-M   'P 1'
#
loop_
_entity.id
_entity.type
_entity.pdbx_description
1 polymer ?
#
loop_
_entity_poly.entity_id
_entity_poly.type
_entity_poly.pdbx_seq_one_letter_code
_entity_poly.pdbx_strand_id
1 'polypeptide(L)'
;MLKWYYLDESGQGYMYTGWLDLNGQWYYLNAYGSMLTGWINVKGTWYYMDASGVMCTGWKQIAGTWYYLHSGGNMAIGWLKDNNQWYYLNSSGAMLHDTYFEAFYFTSSGALRSDSVYDSMTSRASGYSSATNYLILVDTANCRVAIYQGSVNNWNNIHYYSCAPGKASTPTVKGEFTVGIRGYYFDSGSSRCFWYTQFKGNYLFHSTLYNKNGTIQDNRTGIPLSHGCVRLEIQYAKWIYDNIPSGTKVVVY
;
A
#
# COMPACT_ATOMS: atom_id res chain seq x y z
N MET A 1 13.78 -38.99 -6.96
CA MET A 1 14.29 -37.82 -6.22
C MET A 1 14.67 -38.29 -4.84
N LEU A 2 15.93 -38.08 -4.40
CA LEU A 2 16.38 -38.41 -3.05
C LEU A 2 15.66 -37.57 -2.03
N LYS A 3 15.14 -38.16 -0.96
CA LYS A 3 14.51 -37.47 0.15
C LYS A 3 15.44 -37.49 1.35
N TRP A 4 15.63 -36.33 2.00
CA TRP A 4 16.41 -36.21 3.21
C TRP A 4 15.47 -36.25 4.42
N TYR A 5 15.92 -36.97 5.47
CA TYR A 5 15.22 -37.12 6.75
C TYR A 5 16.20 -36.83 7.89
N TYR A 6 15.69 -36.27 8.97
CA TYR A 6 16.47 -36.10 10.20
C TYR A 6 15.90 -37.04 11.27
N LEU A 7 16.74 -37.84 11.86
CA LEU A 7 16.39 -38.70 13.00
C LEU A 7 16.99 -38.08 14.25
N ASP A 8 16.24 -38.07 15.35
CA ASP A 8 16.70 -37.51 16.59
C ASP A 8 17.89 -38.35 17.14
N GLU A 9 18.82 -37.67 17.82
CA GLU A 9 20.03 -38.27 18.36
C GLU A 9 19.78 -38.92 19.73
N SER A 10 18.53 -38.99 20.23
CA SER A 10 18.17 -39.56 21.52
C SER A 10 18.40 -41.10 21.61
N GLY A 11 18.86 -41.72 20.51
CA GLY A 11 19.13 -43.14 20.39
C GLY A 11 17.91 -44.00 20.06
N GLN A 12 16.75 -43.40 19.92
CA GLN A 12 15.52 -44.10 19.52
C GLN A 12 15.16 -43.91 18.04
N GLY A 13 15.87 -43.01 17.33
CA GLY A 13 15.74 -42.83 15.89
C GLY A 13 14.36 -42.28 15.46
N TYR A 14 13.70 -41.49 16.30
CA TYR A 14 12.43 -40.89 15.94
C TYR A 14 12.58 -39.87 14.80
N MET A 15 11.71 -39.97 13.83
CA MET A 15 11.68 -39.08 12.68
C MET A 15 11.23 -37.67 13.11
N TYR A 16 12.05 -36.67 12.83
CA TYR A 16 11.74 -35.27 13.13
C TYR A 16 10.74 -34.70 12.12
N THR A 17 9.87 -33.83 12.59
CA THR A 17 8.88 -33.10 11.75
C THR A 17 8.77 -31.64 12.20
N GLY A 18 8.43 -30.75 11.28
CA GLY A 18 8.34 -29.33 11.57
C GLY A 18 9.67 -28.60 11.41
N TRP A 19 9.83 -27.51 12.12
CA TRP A 19 11.02 -26.67 12.08
C TRP A 19 12.18 -27.32 12.84
N LEU A 20 13.34 -27.36 12.19
CA LEU A 20 14.59 -27.92 12.73
C LEU A 20 15.70 -26.90 12.59
N ASP A 21 16.35 -26.54 13.69
CA ASP A 21 17.60 -25.76 13.70
C ASP A 21 18.80 -26.70 13.79
N LEU A 22 19.68 -26.60 12.80
CA LEU A 22 20.98 -27.27 12.82
C LEU A 22 22.08 -26.21 12.69
N ASN A 23 22.73 -25.90 13.80
CA ASN A 23 23.82 -24.92 13.87
C ASN A 23 23.46 -23.51 13.33
N GLY A 24 22.26 -23.02 13.62
CA GLY A 24 21.76 -21.73 13.17
C GLY A 24 21.20 -21.74 11.74
N GLN A 25 21.12 -22.90 11.11
CA GLN A 25 20.43 -23.08 9.82
C GLN A 25 19.08 -23.75 10.05
N TRP A 26 18.01 -23.11 9.61
CA TRP A 26 16.67 -23.60 9.75
C TRP A 26 16.22 -24.43 8.56
N TYR A 27 15.64 -25.59 8.83
CA TYR A 27 15.05 -26.52 7.87
C TYR A 27 13.59 -26.78 8.24
N TYR A 28 12.80 -27.23 7.29
CA TYR A 28 11.43 -27.65 7.56
C TYR A 28 11.16 -29.05 7.00
N LEU A 29 10.71 -29.94 7.88
CA LEU A 29 10.34 -31.30 7.55
C LEU A 29 8.83 -31.45 7.61
N ASN A 30 8.24 -32.06 6.57
CA ASN A 30 6.79 -32.28 6.52
C ASN A 30 6.34 -33.34 7.54
N ALA A 31 5.03 -33.63 7.58
CA ALA A 31 4.45 -34.63 8.50
C ALA A 31 5.00 -36.06 8.28
N TYR A 32 5.65 -36.31 7.15
CA TYR A 32 6.30 -37.58 6.82
C TYR A 32 7.83 -37.54 7.03
N GLY A 33 8.34 -36.52 7.73
CA GLY A 33 9.75 -36.31 8.01
C GLY A 33 10.61 -35.93 6.81
N SER A 34 10.04 -35.73 5.63
CA SER A 34 10.81 -35.35 4.45
C SER A 34 11.14 -33.85 4.49
N MET A 35 12.42 -33.51 4.32
CA MET A 35 12.90 -32.13 4.19
C MET A 35 12.27 -31.47 2.95
N LEU A 36 11.74 -30.26 3.12
CA LEU A 36 11.14 -29.48 2.06
C LEU A 36 12.14 -28.47 1.47
N THR A 37 11.97 -28.18 0.18
CA THR A 37 12.72 -27.16 -0.59
C THR A 37 11.73 -26.30 -1.38
N GLY A 38 12.16 -25.11 -1.79
CA GLY A 38 11.30 -24.16 -2.50
C GLY A 38 10.31 -23.46 -1.58
N TRP A 39 9.20 -22.99 -2.15
CA TRP A 39 8.15 -22.32 -1.39
C TRP A 39 7.38 -23.29 -0.50
N ILE A 40 7.26 -22.95 0.78
CA ILE A 40 6.43 -23.68 1.75
C ILE A 40 5.48 -22.73 2.45
N ASN A 41 4.26 -23.22 2.76
CA ASN A 41 3.29 -22.48 3.56
C ASN A 41 3.12 -23.19 4.91
N VAL A 42 3.45 -22.49 5.99
CA VAL A 42 3.30 -23.02 7.35
C VAL A 42 2.28 -22.15 8.08
N LYS A 43 1.08 -22.69 8.32
CA LYS A 43 -0.02 -22.00 9.01
C LYS A 43 -0.36 -20.63 8.42
N GLY A 44 -0.39 -20.52 7.08
CA GLY A 44 -0.71 -19.28 6.37
C GLY A 44 0.46 -18.36 6.11
N THR A 45 1.65 -18.64 6.65
CA THR A 45 2.88 -17.86 6.43
C THR A 45 3.75 -18.54 5.39
N TRP A 46 4.21 -17.78 4.41
CA TRP A 46 5.10 -18.27 3.36
C TRP A 46 6.58 -18.12 3.73
N TYR A 47 7.36 -19.16 3.42
CA TYR A 47 8.81 -19.24 3.59
C TYR A 47 9.41 -19.79 2.30
N TYR A 48 10.70 -19.54 2.08
CA TYR A 48 11.44 -20.15 0.97
C TYR A 48 12.66 -20.89 1.47
N MET A 49 12.71 -22.16 1.11
CA MET A 49 13.83 -23.06 1.42
C MET A 49 14.69 -23.20 0.16
N ASP A 50 15.98 -23.03 0.26
CA ASP A 50 16.89 -23.21 -0.88
C ASP A 50 16.97 -24.68 -1.34
N ALA A 51 17.79 -24.95 -2.35
CA ALA A 51 17.97 -26.30 -2.89
C ALA A 51 18.58 -27.30 -1.87
N SER A 52 19.27 -26.80 -0.86
CA SER A 52 19.82 -27.60 0.24
C SER A 52 18.83 -27.75 1.41
N GLY A 53 17.67 -27.14 1.33
CA GLY A 53 16.64 -27.14 2.38
C GLY A 53 16.82 -26.06 3.44
N VAL A 54 17.81 -25.18 3.31
CA VAL A 54 18.03 -24.10 4.27
C VAL A 54 17.04 -22.98 4.05
N MET A 55 16.41 -22.49 5.14
CA MET A 55 15.51 -21.36 5.12
C MET A 55 16.23 -20.08 4.66
N CYS A 56 15.69 -19.43 3.64
CA CYS A 56 16.22 -18.19 3.13
C CYS A 56 15.74 -16.98 3.93
N THR A 57 16.61 -15.95 4.02
CA THR A 57 16.32 -14.62 4.55
C THR A 57 16.87 -13.54 3.62
N GLY A 58 16.39 -12.29 3.77
CA GLY A 58 16.79 -11.17 2.92
C GLY A 58 16.23 -11.27 1.51
N TRP A 59 16.83 -10.51 0.59
CA TRP A 59 16.43 -10.49 -0.82
C TRP A 59 16.78 -11.80 -1.52
N LYS A 60 15.82 -12.36 -2.26
CA LYS A 60 16.00 -13.56 -3.08
C LYS A 60 15.32 -13.38 -4.44
N GLN A 61 16.06 -13.69 -5.50
CA GLN A 61 15.48 -13.78 -6.84
C GLN A 61 15.09 -15.24 -7.12
N ILE A 62 13.82 -15.48 -7.34
CA ILE A 62 13.26 -16.82 -7.54
C ILE A 62 12.51 -16.82 -8.87
N ALA A 63 12.95 -17.64 -9.81
CA ALA A 63 12.39 -17.67 -11.18
C ALA A 63 12.28 -16.28 -11.83
N GLY A 64 13.29 -15.41 -11.65
CA GLY A 64 13.35 -14.06 -12.21
C GLY A 64 12.62 -12.98 -11.41
N THR A 65 11.83 -13.33 -10.39
CA THR A 65 11.10 -12.39 -9.54
C THR A 65 11.80 -12.20 -8.21
N TRP A 66 11.90 -10.95 -7.73
CA TRP A 66 12.47 -10.62 -6.45
C TRP A 66 11.44 -10.71 -5.32
N TYR A 67 11.85 -11.31 -4.21
CA TYR A 67 11.13 -11.44 -2.96
C TYR A 67 12.02 -11.02 -1.80
N TYR A 68 11.41 -10.67 -0.68
CA TYR A 68 12.12 -10.42 0.56
C TYR A 68 11.60 -11.34 1.67
N LEU A 69 12.51 -12.03 2.33
CA LEU A 69 12.23 -12.89 3.49
C LEU A 69 12.78 -12.17 4.73
N HIS A 70 11.94 -11.90 5.70
CA HIS A 70 12.37 -11.27 6.97
C HIS A 70 13.41 -12.16 7.69
N SER A 71 14.03 -11.63 8.74
CA SER A 71 15.02 -12.39 9.55
C SER A 71 14.47 -13.70 10.13
N GLY A 72 13.15 -13.78 10.37
CA GLY A 72 12.44 -15.01 10.74
C GLY A 72 12.07 -15.92 9.56
N GLY A 73 12.50 -15.61 8.35
CA GLY A 73 12.21 -16.37 7.12
C GLY A 73 10.85 -16.10 6.47
N ASN A 74 9.93 -15.41 7.15
CA ASN A 74 8.59 -15.13 6.60
C ASN A 74 8.65 -14.13 5.44
N MET A 75 7.90 -14.42 4.38
CA MET A 75 7.83 -13.59 3.18
C MET A 75 7.19 -12.23 3.48
N ALA A 76 7.84 -11.16 3.03
CA ALA A 76 7.32 -9.81 3.12
C ALA A 76 6.23 -9.54 2.07
N ILE A 77 5.24 -8.73 2.45
CA ILE A 77 4.22 -8.12 1.56
C ILE A 77 4.03 -6.65 1.98
N GLY A 78 3.60 -5.82 1.04
CA GLY A 78 3.40 -4.39 1.29
C GLY A 78 4.70 -3.59 1.29
N TRP A 79 4.72 -2.48 2.00
CA TRP A 79 5.87 -1.59 2.08
C TRP A 79 7.01 -2.19 2.89
N LEU A 80 8.21 -2.15 2.33
CA LEU A 80 9.45 -2.61 2.94
C LEU A 80 10.50 -1.48 2.88
N LYS A 81 11.12 -1.17 4.01
CA LYS A 81 12.30 -0.31 4.06
C LYS A 81 13.54 -1.16 4.30
N ASP A 82 14.47 -1.13 3.36
CA ASP A 82 15.76 -1.82 3.45
C ASP A 82 16.89 -0.88 2.99
N ASN A 83 18.00 -0.82 3.74
CA ASN A 83 19.15 0.05 3.47
C ASN A 83 18.76 1.50 3.12
N ASN A 84 17.81 2.06 3.83
CA ASN A 84 17.25 3.42 3.65
C ASN A 84 16.52 3.64 2.32
N GLN A 85 16.22 2.58 1.55
CA GLN A 85 15.39 2.61 0.36
C GLN A 85 14.03 1.97 0.65
N TRP A 86 12.98 2.48 0.00
CA TRP A 86 11.65 1.90 0.07
C TRP A 86 11.39 1.01 -1.13
N TYR A 87 10.72 -0.11 -0.89
CA TYR A 87 10.27 -1.09 -1.86
C TYR A 87 8.81 -1.43 -1.58
N TYR A 88 8.13 -2.01 -2.56
CA TYR A 88 6.79 -2.55 -2.37
C TYR A 88 6.70 -3.97 -2.91
N LEU A 89 6.25 -4.88 -2.06
CA LEU A 89 5.99 -6.27 -2.39
C LEU A 89 4.47 -6.44 -2.52
N ASN A 90 3.98 -6.93 -3.67
CA ASN A 90 2.55 -7.12 -3.87
C ASN A 90 1.99 -8.26 -2.99
N SER A 91 0.71 -8.57 -3.11
CA SER A 91 0.06 -9.61 -2.30
C SER A 91 0.62 -11.03 -2.51
N SER A 92 1.32 -11.29 -3.61
CA SER A 92 2.05 -12.53 -3.85
C SER A 92 3.50 -12.51 -3.34
N GLY A 93 3.95 -11.40 -2.73
CA GLY A 93 5.32 -11.18 -2.29
C GLY A 93 6.27 -10.70 -3.38
N ALA A 94 5.83 -10.57 -4.62
CA ALA A 94 6.67 -10.12 -5.73
C ALA A 94 6.98 -8.61 -5.61
N MET A 95 8.27 -8.24 -5.70
CA MET A 95 8.71 -6.85 -5.68
C MET A 95 8.26 -6.13 -6.94
N LEU A 96 7.68 -4.94 -6.79
CA LEU A 96 7.37 -4.05 -7.91
C LEU A 96 8.65 -3.39 -8.45
N HIS A 97 8.78 -3.31 -9.76
CA HIS A 97 9.85 -2.59 -10.47
C HIS A 97 9.35 -2.09 -11.82
N ASP A 98 9.97 -1.04 -12.35
CA ASP A 98 9.63 -0.39 -13.63
C ASP A 98 8.14 -0.07 -13.77
N THR A 99 7.49 0.29 -12.66
CA THR A 99 6.03 0.49 -12.63
C THR A 99 5.59 1.53 -11.63
N TYR A 100 4.36 1.99 -11.77
CA TYR A 100 3.67 2.80 -10.79
C TYR A 100 2.76 1.93 -9.90
N PHE A 101 2.74 2.26 -8.62
CA PHE A 101 1.73 1.81 -7.67
C PHE A 101 1.21 3.05 -6.93
N GLU A 102 -0.08 3.34 -7.05
CA GLU A 102 -0.66 4.64 -6.69
C GLU A 102 0.05 5.76 -7.48
N ALA A 103 0.63 6.77 -6.81
CA ALA A 103 1.44 7.79 -7.47
C ALA A 103 2.96 7.58 -7.31
N PHE A 104 3.38 6.46 -6.72
CA PHE A 104 4.78 6.10 -6.55
C PHE A 104 5.32 5.38 -7.79
N TYR A 105 6.53 5.74 -8.20
CA TYR A 105 7.26 5.02 -9.24
C TYR A 105 8.38 4.19 -8.65
N PHE A 106 8.42 2.91 -8.97
CA PHE A 106 9.49 1.99 -8.62
C PHE A 106 10.44 1.82 -9.80
N THR A 107 11.73 2.04 -9.56
CA THR A 107 12.80 1.94 -10.58
C THR A 107 13.02 0.49 -11.01
N SER A 108 13.89 0.26 -11.98
CA SER A 108 14.30 -1.09 -12.42
C SER A 108 14.93 -1.94 -11.31
N SER A 109 15.51 -1.29 -10.29
CA SER A 109 16.01 -1.97 -9.09
C SER A 109 14.92 -2.27 -8.05
N GLY A 110 13.67 -1.88 -8.31
CA GLY A 110 12.55 -1.96 -7.35
C GLY A 110 12.55 -0.87 -6.28
N ALA A 111 13.57 -0.03 -6.22
CA ALA A 111 13.61 1.05 -5.25
C ALA A 111 12.60 2.15 -5.61
N LEU A 112 11.90 2.66 -4.60
CA LEU A 112 11.05 3.83 -4.76
C LEU A 112 11.90 5.01 -5.24
N ARG A 113 11.49 5.65 -6.37
CA ARG A 113 12.10 6.89 -6.81
C ARG A 113 11.75 8.00 -5.82
N SER A 114 12.74 8.80 -5.39
CA SER A 114 12.51 9.94 -4.52
C SER A 114 11.47 10.89 -5.14
N ASP A 115 10.48 11.26 -4.33
CA ASP A 115 9.42 12.20 -4.70
C ASP A 115 9.44 13.35 -3.68
N SER A 116 9.97 14.51 -4.11
CA SER A 116 10.08 15.69 -3.24
C SER A 116 8.71 16.23 -2.77
N VAL A 117 7.64 15.98 -3.55
CA VAL A 117 6.27 16.34 -3.17
C VAL A 117 5.81 15.45 -2.02
N TYR A 118 6.05 14.14 -2.12
CA TYR A 118 5.76 13.18 -1.05
C TYR A 118 6.49 13.54 0.25
N ASP A 119 7.79 13.81 0.17
CA ASP A 119 8.62 14.19 1.32
C ASP A 119 8.11 15.48 1.97
N SER A 120 7.76 16.48 1.15
CA SER A 120 7.16 17.75 1.61
C SER A 120 5.81 17.53 2.29
N MET A 121 4.93 16.71 1.72
CA MET A 121 3.62 16.38 2.30
C MET A 121 3.78 15.64 3.63
N THR A 122 4.70 14.69 3.72
CA THR A 122 4.99 13.92 4.93
C THR A 122 5.56 14.81 6.05
N SER A 123 6.48 15.71 5.71
CA SER A 123 6.99 16.70 6.65
C SER A 123 5.88 17.63 7.15
N ARG A 124 5.01 18.10 6.26
CA ARG A 124 3.87 18.94 6.60
C ARG A 124 2.86 18.25 7.52
N ALA A 125 2.62 16.94 7.33
CA ALA A 125 1.68 16.16 8.13
C ALA A 125 2.02 16.22 9.64
N SER A 126 3.29 16.26 10.02
CA SER A 126 3.74 16.27 11.41
C SER A 126 3.18 17.43 12.23
N GLY A 127 2.90 18.56 11.59
CA GLY A 127 2.36 19.76 12.24
C GLY A 127 0.85 19.75 12.52
N TYR A 128 0.11 18.74 12.09
CA TYR A 128 -1.35 18.70 12.21
C TYR A 128 -1.82 17.63 13.19
N SER A 129 -2.89 17.96 13.93
CA SER A 129 -3.67 16.99 14.70
C SER A 129 -5.01 16.70 14.01
N SER A 130 -5.57 15.53 14.24
CA SER A 130 -6.91 15.15 13.80
C SER A 130 -7.73 14.59 14.97
N ALA A 131 -9.03 14.76 14.94
CA ALA A 131 -9.93 14.18 15.93
C ALA A 131 -10.06 12.66 15.79
N THR A 132 -9.57 12.10 14.69
CA THR A 132 -9.53 10.66 14.40
C THR A 132 -8.07 10.21 14.26
N ASN A 133 -7.85 8.91 14.12
CA ASN A 133 -6.53 8.36 13.81
C ASN A 133 -6.14 8.49 12.33
N TYR A 134 -6.81 9.37 11.57
CA TYR A 134 -6.51 9.67 10.16
C TYR A 134 -6.30 11.16 9.95
N LEU A 135 -5.48 11.49 8.95
CA LEU A 135 -5.24 12.84 8.44
C LEU A 135 -5.18 12.77 6.92
N ILE A 136 -5.82 13.71 6.23
CA ILE A 136 -5.75 13.83 4.77
C ILE A 136 -5.07 15.16 4.40
N LEU A 137 -4.05 15.12 3.56
CA LEU A 137 -3.43 16.28 2.94
C LEU A 137 -3.75 16.31 1.45
N VAL A 138 -4.08 17.49 0.94
CA VAL A 138 -4.33 17.75 -0.50
C VAL A 138 -3.38 18.84 -0.97
N ASP A 139 -2.43 18.47 -1.80
CA ASP A 139 -1.56 19.40 -2.53
C ASP A 139 -2.19 19.70 -3.88
N THR A 140 -2.81 20.89 -3.98
CA THR A 140 -3.52 21.31 -5.21
C THR A 140 -2.57 21.69 -6.33
N ALA A 141 -1.36 22.15 -6.02
CA ALA A 141 -0.36 22.56 -7.01
C ALA A 141 0.25 21.34 -7.72
N ASN A 142 0.53 20.29 -6.97
CA ASN A 142 1.12 19.05 -7.48
C ASN A 142 0.08 17.96 -7.79
N CYS A 143 -1.21 18.24 -7.56
CA CYS A 143 -2.31 17.31 -7.80
C CYS A 143 -2.15 15.98 -7.06
N ARG A 144 -1.88 16.06 -5.73
CA ARG A 144 -1.67 14.89 -4.86
C ARG A 144 -2.60 14.90 -3.66
N VAL A 145 -3.05 13.71 -3.27
CA VAL A 145 -3.71 13.43 -1.99
C VAL A 145 -2.87 12.41 -1.24
N ALA A 146 -2.52 12.74 0.00
CA ALA A 146 -1.84 11.81 0.90
C ALA A 146 -2.73 11.54 2.12
N ILE A 147 -2.85 10.27 2.49
CA ILE A 147 -3.60 9.82 3.67
C ILE A 147 -2.64 9.22 4.67
N TYR A 148 -2.77 9.66 5.90
CA TYR A 148 -1.93 9.23 7.01
C TYR A 148 -2.80 8.58 8.09
N GLN A 149 -2.22 7.59 8.76
CA GLN A 149 -2.79 6.96 9.94
C GLN A 149 -1.83 7.11 11.12
N GLY A 150 -2.36 7.43 12.30
CA GLY A 150 -1.56 7.65 13.51
C GLY A 150 -2.05 8.81 14.35
N SER A 151 -1.12 9.68 14.77
CA SER A 151 -1.39 10.87 15.58
C SER A 151 -0.35 11.97 15.27
N VAL A 152 -0.55 13.16 15.81
CA VAL A 152 0.39 14.28 15.66
C VAL A 152 1.82 13.85 16.01
N ASN A 153 2.79 14.24 15.19
CA ASN A 153 4.20 13.86 15.23
C ASN A 153 4.49 12.37 15.00
N ASN A 154 3.47 11.53 14.76
CA ASN A 154 3.63 10.09 14.49
C ASN A 154 2.65 9.63 13.41
N TRP A 155 2.60 10.39 12.32
CA TRP A 155 1.78 10.06 11.14
C TRP A 155 2.53 9.08 10.22
N ASN A 156 1.92 7.94 9.94
CA ASN A 156 2.40 7.00 8.93
C ASN A 156 1.57 7.17 7.66
N ASN A 157 2.23 7.47 6.53
CA ASN A 157 1.53 7.53 5.25
C ASN A 157 1.07 6.12 4.85
N ILE A 158 -0.21 6.00 4.53
CA ILE A 158 -0.81 4.73 4.10
C ILE A 158 -1.29 4.77 2.65
N HIS A 159 -1.51 5.99 2.09
CA HIS A 159 -1.88 6.18 0.69
C HIS A 159 -1.34 7.51 0.15
N TYR A 160 -0.98 7.48 -1.13
CA TYR A 160 -0.50 8.65 -1.88
C TYR A 160 -1.06 8.60 -3.31
N TYR A 161 -2.08 9.41 -3.58
CA TYR A 161 -2.86 9.35 -4.81
C TYR A 161 -2.61 10.55 -5.72
N SER A 162 -2.64 10.31 -7.03
CA SER A 162 -2.85 11.36 -8.02
C SER A 162 -4.31 11.82 -7.96
N CYS A 163 -4.56 13.13 -8.05
CA CYS A 163 -5.91 13.69 -8.04
C CYS A 163 -6.09 14.76 -9.13
N ALA A 164 -7.34 15.15 -9.38
CA ALA A 164 -7.64 16.33 -10.18
C ALA A 164 -8.40 17.35 -9.31
N PRO A 165 -7.69 18.34 -8.74
CA PRO A 165 -8.29 19.45 -8.01
C PRO A 165 -8.97 20.44 -8.96
N GLY A 166 -9.53 21.53 -8.40
CA GLY A 166 -10.16 22.61 -9.15
C GLY A 166 -9.19 23.30 -10.11
N LYS A 167 -9.70 23.59 -11.31
CA LYS A 167 -8.99 24.43 -12.30
C LYS A 167 -8.84 25.87 -11.80
N ALA A 168 -7.98 26.66 -12.43
CA ALA A 168 -7.69 28.03 -12.02
C ALA A 168 -8.92 28.93 -11.89
N SER A 169 -9.95 28.76 -12.75
CA SER A 169 -11.20 29.53 -12.70
C SER A 169 -12.17 29.08 -11.61
N THR A 170 -11.99 27.88 -11.05
CA THR A 170 -12.82 27.30 -9.98
C THR A 170 -11.94 26.49 -9.05
N PRO A 171 -11.04 27.12 -8.28
CA PRO A 171 -10.03 26.43 -7.50
C PRO A 171 -10.67 25.64 -6.33
N THR A 172 -9.99 24.57 -5.94
CA THR A 172 -10.31 23.90 -4.68
C THR A 172 -9.99 24.85 -3.52
N VAL A 173 -10.91 24.98 -2.58
CA VAL A 173 -10.74 25.84 -1.41
C VAL A 173 -9.55 25.37 -0.58
N LYS A 174 -8.66 26.29 -0.21
CA LYS A 174 -7.50 26.02 0.67
C LYS A 174 -7.84 26.27 2.13
N GLY A 175 -7.21 25.55 3.03
CA GLY A 175 -7.39 25.68 4.48
C GLY A 175 -7.50 24.34 5.19
N GLU A 176 -7.95 24.39 6.43
CA GLU A 176 -8.16 23.22 7.29
C GLU A 176 -9.65 22.94 7.44
N PHE A 177 -10.05 21.73 7.18
CA PHE A 177 -11.43 21.28 7.17
C PHE A 177 -11.55 19.93 7.88
N THR A 178 -12.77 19.41 7.94
CA THR A 178 -13.05 18.07 8.47
C THR A 178 -13.98 17.30 7.56
N VAL A 179 -13.77 15.99 7.49
CA VAL A 179 -14.67 15.08 6.78
C VAL A 179 -16.06 15.15 7.39
N GLY A 180 -17.07 15.37 6.54
CA GLY A 180 -18.48 15.46 6.88
C GLY A 180 -19.29 14.29 6.33
N ILE A 181 -20.37 14.63 5.58
CA ILE A 181 -21.29 13.67 4.98
C ILE A 181 -20.64 12.92 3.81
N ARG A 182 -21.23 11.79 3.48
CA ARG A 182 -20.82 10.95 2.34
C ARG A 182 -22.02 10.29 1.68
N GLY A 183 -21.87 9.90 0.43
CA GLY A 183 -22.91 9.18 -0.28
C GLY A 183 -22.38 8.43 -1.49
N TYR A 184 -23.22 7.56 -2.03
CA TYR A 184 -22.83 6.64 -3.09
C TYR A 184 -22.51 7.39 -4.40
N TYR A 185 -23.38 8.32 -4.82
CA TYR A 185 -23.13 9.14 -6.00
C TYR A 185 -23.90 10.46 -5.94
N PHE A 186 -23.53 11.39 -6.81
CA PHE A 186 -24.32 12.55 -7.20
C PHE A 186 -24.16 12.80 -8.70
N ASP A 187 -25.16 13.44 -9.30
CA ASP A 187 -25.12 13.84 -10.70
C ASP A 187 -24.74 15.33 -10.82
N SER A 188 -23.89 15.65 -11.78
CA SER A 188 -23.47 17.00 -12.14
C SER A 188 -23.59 17.17 -13.65
N GLY A 189 -24.67 17.78 -14.11
CA GLY A 189 -25.01 17.86 -15.53
C GLY A 189 -25.19 16.47 -16.15
N SER A 190 -24.40 16.16 -17.18
CA SER A 190 -24.39 14.84 -17.83
C SER A 190 -23.56 13.79 -17.09
N SER A 191 -22.75 14.22 -16.12
CA SER A 191 -21.80 13.36 -15.44
C SER A 191 -22.38 12.80 -14.13
N ARG A 192 -21.92 11.60 -13.76
CA ARG A 192 -22.10 10.98 -12.45
C ARG A 192 -20.76 10.86 -11.75
N CYS A 193 -20.72 11.20 -10.46
CA CYS A 193 -19.57 11.15 -9.58
C CYS A 193 -19.87 10.18 -8.44
N PHE A 194 -19.07 9.12 -8.28
CA PHE A 194 -19.29 8.07 -7.30
C PHE A 194 -18.48 8.30 -6.02
N TRP A 195 -18.94 7.72 -4.90
CA TRP A 195 -18.24 7.60 -3.62
C TRP A 195 -17.81 8.97 -3.08
N TYR A 196 -18.76 9.92 -3.00
CA TYR A 196 -18.40 11.22 -2.50
C TYR A 196 -18.24 11.27 -0.98
N THR A 197 -17.23 12.02 -0.54
CA THR A 197 -16.94 12.34 0.85
C THR A 197 -16.69 13.83 0.96
N GLN A 198 -17.56 14.53 1.68
CA GLN A 198 -17.50 15.99 1.86
C GLN A 198 -16.37 16.36 2.82
N PHE A 199 -15.67 17.45 2.55
CA PHE A 199 -14.76 18.06 3.51
C PHE A 199 -15.05 19.55 3.78
N LYS A 200 -15.81 20.22 2.90
CA LYS A 200 -16.26 21.62 3.12
C LYS A 200 -17.40 21.99 2.17
N GLY A 201 -18.61 22.31 2.69
CA GLY A 201 -19.73 22.78 1.84
C GLY A 201 -19.90 21.87 0.62
N ASN A 202 -19.75 22.43 -0.58
CA ASN A 202 -19.84 21.68 -1.85
C ASN A 202 -18.50 21.10 -2.34
N TYR A 203 -17.46 21.13 -1.52
CA TYR A 203 -16.16 20.55 -1.86
C TYR A 203 -16.07 19.11 -1.36
N LEU A 204 -15.88 18.20 -2.31
CA LEU A 204 -15.96 16.75 -2.09
C LEU A 204 -14.72 16.05 -2.64
N PHE A 205 -14.31 14.97 -2.00
CA PHE A 205 -13.61 13.89 -2.67
C PHE A 205 -14.63 13.04 -3.39
N HIS A 206 -14.38 12.65 -4.64
CA HIS A 206 -15.25 11.76 -5.40
C HIS A 206 -14.49 11.12 -6.57
N SER A 207 -15.11 10.16 -7.25
CA SER A 207 -14.53 9.52 -8.42
C SER A 207 -14.25 10.54 -9.54
N THR A 208 -13.42 10.16 -10.51
CA THR A 208 -13.42 10.72 -11.86
C THR A 208 -14.83 10.65 -12.46
N LEU A 209 -15.03 11.23 -13.66
CA LEU A 209 -16.36 11.39 -14.22
C LEU A 209 -16.84 10.15 -14.97
N TYR A 210 -18.08 9.79 -14.74
CA TYR A 210 -18.79 8.72 -15.41
C TYR A 210 -20.03 9.24 -16.12
N ASN A 211 -20.43 8.61 -17.21
CA ASN A 211 -21.76 8.76 -17.79
C ASN A 211 -22.80 8.15 -16.83
N LYS A 212 -24.06 8.59 -16.93
CA LYS A 212 -25.15 8.06 -16.08
C LYS A 212 -25.43 6.56 -16.30
N ASN A 213 -24.96 5.98 -17.41
CA ASN A 213 -25.02 4.55 -17.68
C ASN A 213 -23.86 3.75 -17.05
N GLY A 214 -22.93 4.41 -16.32
CA GLY A 214 -21.82 3.77 -15.64
C GLY A 214 -20.53 3.63 -16.45
N THR A 215 -20.50 4.08 -17.70
CA THR A 215 -19.27 4.09 -18.50
C THR A 215 -18.38 5.28 -18.14
N ILE A 216 -17.06 5.14 -18.26
CA ILE A 216 -16.11 6.22 -18.00
C ILE A 216 -16.34 7.36 -19.00
N GLN A 217 -16.45 8.59 -18.49
CA GLN A 217 -16.55 9.81 -19.29
C GLN A 217 -15.20 10.56 -19.33
N ASP A 218 -14.55 10.72 -18.18
CA ASP A 218 -13.24 11.36 -18.05
C ASP A 218 -12.52 10.79 -16.82
N ASN A 219 -11.42 10.05 -17.01
CA ASN A 219 -10.65 9.40 -15.94
C ASN A 219 -9.35 10.11 -15.61
N ARG A 220 -9.12 11.31 -16.13
CA ARG A 220 -7.85 12.03 -15.93
C ARG A 220 -7.70 12.50 -14.49
N THR A 221 -6.49 12.28 -13.97
CA THR A 221 -5.94 12.84 -12.72
C THR A 221 -4.55 13.41 -12.97
N GLY A 222 -3.93 14.03 -11.96
CA GLY A 222 -2.60 14.62 -12.08
C GLY A 222 -2.58 16.02 -12.69
N ILE A 223 -3.73 16.57 -13.06
CA ILE A 223 -3.91 17.94 -13.58
C ILE A 223 -5.17 18.58 -12.98
N PRO A 224 -5.22 19.93 -12.83
CA PRO A 224 -6.38 20.61 -12.27
C PRO A 224 -7.51 20.70 -13.31
N LEU A 225 -8.60 19.96 -13.10
CA LEU A 225 -9.72 19.82 -14.05
C LEU A 225 -11.10 20.08 -13.45
N SER A 226 -11.24 19.99 -12.13
CA SER A 226 -12.56 20.02 -11.49
C SER A 226 -13.12 21.46 -11.37
N HIS A 227 -14.37 21.56 -10.89
CA HIS A 227 -15.00 22.84 -10.51
C HIS A 227 -14.88 23.09 -8.99
N GLY A 228 -13.79 22.60 -8.38
CA GLY A 228 -13.48 22.79 -6.96
C GLY A 228 -13.35 21.51 -6.15
N CYS A 229 -14.05 20.46 -6.52
CA CYS A 229 -13.88 19.13 -5.87
C CYS A 229 -12.50 18.53 -6.13
N VAL A 230 -12.17 17.47 -5.42
CA VAL A 230 -10.95 16.68 -5.60
C VAL A 230 -11.35 15.33 -6.22
N ARG A 231 -11.12 15.19 -7.54
CA ARG A 231 -11.42 13.95 -8.26
C ARG A 231 -10.29 12.95 -8.05
N LEU A 232 -10.67 11.69 -7.84
CA LEU A 232 -9.77 10.55 -7.65
C LEU A 232 -10.19 9.43 -8.59
N GLU A 233 -9.31 8.48 -8.87
CA GLU A 233 -9.74 7.22 -9.46
C GLU A 233 -10.79 6.56 -8.55
N ILE A 234 -11.74 5.82 -9.14
CA ILE A 234 -12.94 5.36 -8.41
C ILE A 234 -12.61 4.49 -7.20
N GLN A 235 -11.57 3.65 -7.29
CA GLN A 235 -11.13 2.80 -6.17
C GLN A 235 -10.61 3.63 -4.99
N TYR A 236 -9.94 4.74 -5.24
CA TYR A 236 -9.38 5.63 -4.21
C TYR A 236 -10.47 6.51 -3.57
N ALA A 237 -11.43 6.99 -4.37
CA ALA A 237 -12.61 7.67 -3.84
C ALA A 237 -13.43 6.72 -2.96
N LYS A 238 -13.60 5.46 -3.41
CA LYS A 238 -14.28 4.42 -2.63
C LYS A 238 -13.53 4.09 -1.34
N TRP A 239 -12.22 4.00 -1.39
CA TRP A 239 -11.42 3.74 -0.20
C TRP A 239 -11.60 4.83 0.87
N ILE A 240 -11.58 6.13 0.48
CA ILE A 240 -11.86 7.26 1.39
C ILE A 240 -13.28 7.13 1.96
N TYR A 241 -14.26 6.86 1.11
CA TYR A 241 -15.64 6.68 1.51
C TYR A 241 -15.82 5.57 2.55
N ASP A 242 -15.18 4.43 2.36
CA ASP A 242 -15.33 3.24 3.21
C ASP A 242 -14.58 3.39 4.55
N ASN A 243 -13.40 4.02 4.56
CA ASN A 243 -12.44 3.90 5.66
C ASN A 243 -12.24 5.18 6.48
N ILE A 244 -12.48 6.38 5.91
CA ILE A 244 -12.19 7.62 6.61
C ILE A 244 -13.38 8.07 7.45
N PRO A 245 -13.27 8.17 8.80
CA PRO A 245 -14.39 8.60 9.66
C PRO A 245 -14.73 10.08 9.48
N SER A 246 -15.98 10.46 9.78
CA SER A 246 -16.37 11.86 9.94
C SER A 246 -15.55 12.53 11.06
N GLY A 247 -15.21 13.81 10.90
CA GLY A 247 -14.33 14.53 11.81
C GLY A 247 -12.84 14.39 11.52
N THR A 248 -12.44 13.52 10.57
CA THR A 248 -11.05 13.45 10.13
C THR A 248 -10.59 14.80 9.56
N LYS A 249 -9.43 15.29 10.00
CA LYS A 249 -8.82 16.52 9.49
C LYS A 249 -8.45 16.38 8.01
N VAL A 250 -8.83 17.40 7.23
CA VAL A 250 -8.42 17.58 5.83
C VAL A 250 -7.71 18.92 5.69
N VAL A 251 -6.48 18.91 5.20
CA VAL A 251 -5.69 20.11 4.94
C VAL A 251 -5.49 20.25 3.44
N VAL A 252 -5.92 21.38 2.89
CA VAL A 252 -5.82 21.71 1.46
C VAL A 252 -4.91 22.92 1.28
N TYR A 253 -3.87 22.83 0.45
CA TYR A 253 -2.90 23.93 0.23
C TYR A 253 -2.41 24.03 -1.23
#